data_5939d8fc3fbb40c882b80d1f7036e825
#
_entry.id   5939d8fc3fbb40c882b80d1f7036e825
#
_cell.length_a   1.000
_cell.length_b   1.000
_cell.length_c   1.000
_cell.angle_alpha   90.00
_cell.angle_beta   90.00
_cell.angle_gamma   90.00
#
_symmetry.space_group_name_H-M   'P 1'
#
loop_
_entity.id
_entity.type
_entity.pdbx_description
1 polymer ?
#
loop_
_entity_poly.entity_id
_entity_poly.type
_entity_poly.pdbx_seq_one_letter_code
_entity_poly.pdbx_strand_id
1 'polypeptide(L)'
;MTEPANPGPYGALIEPATLKIQRRLPGPIERVWAYLTESDLRRQWLAAGEMEMKVGAPVELVWRNAELNNPPSHRPPDASEEHRMECRITELDPPRKLAITWGRSGGVSFELEPAGDAVLLTLIHRRLPDRATLLKVSAGWHMHLDVLAARASGLEPPPFWDGWSRLQKEYDRRLPA
;
A
#
# COMPACT_ATOMS: atom_id res chain seq x y z
N MET A 1 -14.18 28.65 -2.76
CA MET A 1 -14.00 27.19 -2.61
C MET A 1 -12.51 26.88 -2.58
N THR A 2 -12.05 26.42 -1.45
CA THR A 2 -10.65 26.05 -1.31
C THR A 2 -10.42 24.69 -1.97
N GLU A 3 -9.39 24.58 -2.80
CA GLU A 3 -8.97 23.29 -3.29
C GLU A 3 -8.57 22.42 -2.09
N PRO A 4 -8.94 21.13 -2.10
CA PRO A 4 -8.46 20.25 -1.05
C PRO A 4 -6.93 20.23 -1.07
N ALA A 5 -6.33 20.44 0.08
CA ALA A 5 -4.88 20.37 0.20
C ALA A 5 -4.39 18.99 -0.27
N ASN A 6 -3.26 18.96 -0.98
CA ASN A 6 -2.64 17.69 -1.31
C ASN A 6 -2.39 16.92 -0.01
N PRO A 7 -2.78 15.64 0.05
CA PRO A 7 -2.49 14.86 1.23
C PRO A 7 -0.97 14.76 1.43
N GLY A 8 -0.52 14.88 2.67
CA GLY A 8 0.88 14.64 2.98
C GLY A 8 1.25 13.18 2.72
N PRO A 9 2.56 12.86 2.64
CA PRO A 9 2.99 11.49 2.34
C PRO A 9 2.80 10.51 3.48
N TYR A 10 2.58 11.00 4.71
CA TYR A 10 2.47 10.16 5.89
C TYR A 10 1.04 9.68 6.13
N GLY A 11 0.94 8.44 6.58
CA GLY A 11 -0.32 7.92 7.08
C GLY A 11 -0.65 8.50 8.46
N ALA A 12 -1.92 8.43 8.83
CA ALA A 12 -2.41 8.88 10.12
C ALA A 12 -3.50 7.93 10.61
N LEU A 13 -3.71 7.90 11.93
CA LEU A 13 -4.81 7.14 12.50
C LEU A 13 -6.09 7.97 12.42
N ILE A 14 -7.15 7.40 11.82
CA ILE A 14 -8.48 8.01 11.76
C ILE A 14 -9.38 7.48 12.87
N GLU A 15 -9.05 6.28 13.37
CA GLU A 15 -9.66 5.62 14.52
C GLU A 15 -8.56 4.82 15.20
N PRO A 16 -8.73 4.40 16.46
CA PRO A 16 -7.79 3.47 17.07
C PRO A 16 -7.62 2.23 16.19
N ALA A 17 -6.37 1.82 15.96
CA ALA A 17 -6.03 0.67 15.13
C ALA A 17 -6.42 0.76 13.65
N THR A 18 -6.74 1.96 13.12
CA THR A 18 -7.08 2.17 11.72
C THR A 18 -6.18 3.24 11.09
N LEU A 19 -5.36 2.81 10.14
CA LEU A 19 -4.42 3.66 9.42
C LEU A 19 -5.04 4.13 8.10
N LYS A 20 -4.91 5.42 7.80
CA LYS A 20 -5.26 5.99 6.50
C LYS A 20 -4.03 6.64 5.89
N ILE A 21 -3.73 6.32 4.64
CA ILE A 21 -2.63 6.94 3.88
C ILE A 21 -3.10 7.19 2.45
N GLN A 22 -2.70 8.32 1.88
CA GLN A 22 -3.13 8.72 0.54
C GLN A 22 -1.95 9.03 -0.37
N ARG A 23 -2.17 8.83 -1.69
CA ARG A 23 -1.21 9.21 -2.73
C ARG A 23 -1.96 9.77 -3.93
N ARG A 24 -1.39 10.82 -4.51
CA ARG A 24 -1.84 11.35 -5.79
C ARG A 24 -0.99 10.74 -6.88
N LEU A 25 -1.63 10.05 -7.82
CA LEU A 25 -0.97 9.27 -8.87
C LEU A 25 -1.37 9.79 -10.25
N PRO A 26 -0.50 9.64 -11.29
CA PRO A 26 -0.92 10.00 -12.64
C PRO A 26 -2.04 9.10 -13.12
N GLY A 27 -3.05 9.71 -13.79
CA GLY A 27 -4.15 8.98 -14.39
C GLY A 27 -3.78 8.29 -15.70
N PRO A 28 -4.75 7.67 -16.37
CA PRO A 28 -6.16 7.58 -15.99
C PRO A 28 -6.43 6.58 -14.85
N ILE A 29 -7.66 6.61 -14.33
CA ILE A 29 -8.05 5.76 -13.21
C ILE A 29 -7.91 4.26 -13.53
N GLU A 30 -8.18 3.86 -14.76
CA GLU A 30 -8.07 2.47 -15.22
C GLU A 30 -6.62 1.97 -15.14
N ARG A 31 -5.65 2.84 -15.36
CA ARG A 31 -4.24 2.49 -15.24
C ARG A 31 -3.86 2.24 -13.79
N VAL A 32 -4.33 3.08 -12.87
CA VAL A 32 -4.09 2.88 -11.43
C VAL A 32 -4.79 1.61 -10.95
N TRP A 33 -6.00 1.38 -11.41
CA TRP A 33 -6.75 0.15 -11.11
C TRP A 33 -5.98 -1.09 -11.53
N ALA A 34 -5.36 -1.06 -12.71
CA ALA A 34 -4.52 -2.18 -13.20
C ALA A 34 -3.33 -2.45 -12.26
N TYR A 35 -2.69 -1.41 -11.71
CA TYR A 35 -1.62 -1.60 -10.72
C TYR A 35 -2.11 -2.26 -9.43
N LEU A 36 -3.39 -2.12 -9.10
CA LEU A 36 -3.96 -2.79 -7.92
C LEU A 36 -4.34 -4.25 -8.21
N THR A 37 -4.82 -4.55 -9.40
CA THR A 37 -5.52 -5.81 -9.69
C THR A 37 -4.75 -6.80 -10.56
N GLU A 38 -3.83 -6.34 -11.40
CA GLU A 38 -3.04 -7.22 -12.25
C GLU A 38 -1.75 -7.63 -11.55
N SER A 39 -1.51 -8.94 -11.50
CA SER A 39 -0.37 -9.51 -10.79
C SER A 39 0.97 -8.92 -11.24
N ASP A 40 1.20 -8.84 -12.55
CA ASP A 40 2.47 -8.33 -13.10
C ASP A 40 2.72 -6.86 -12.78
N LEU A 41 1.67 -6.05 -12.71
CA LEU A 41 1.78 -4.64 -12.33
C LEU A 41 1.87 -4.48 -10.82
N ARG A 42 1.07 -5.23 -10.07
CA ARG A 42 1.07 -5.14 -8.62
C ARG A 42 2.39 -5.60 -8.01
N ARG A 43 3.04 -6.60 -8.59
CA ARG A 43 4.35 -7.05 -8.10
C ARG A 43 5.44 -5.98 -8.23
N GLN A 44 5.26 -4.99 -9.08
CA GLN A 44 6.23 -3.91 -9.27
C GLN A 44 6.29 -2.95 -8.08
N TRP A 45 5.28 -2.97 -7.22
CA TRP A 45 5.23 -2.06 -6.07
C TRP A 45 4.78 -2.72 -4.77
N LEU A 46 4.09 -3.85 -4.80
CA LEU A 46 3.56 -4.53 -3.62
C LEU A 46 3.87 -6.02 -3.64
N ALA A 47 3.07 -6.80 -4.32
CA ALA A 47 3.13 -8.26 -4.26
C ALA A 47 2.51 -8.87 -5.51
N ALA A 48 3.02 -10.04 -5.90
CA ALA A 48 2.44 -10.83 -6.97
C ALA A 48 1.21 -11.61 -6.47
N GLY A 49 0.46 -12.18 -7.37
CA GLY A 49 -0.69 -13.04 -7.07
C GLY A 49 -1.84 -12.77 -8.02
N GLU A 50 -2.37 -13.81 -8.62
CA GLU A 50 -3.54 -13.69 -9.49
C GLU A 50 -4.78 -13.34 -8.67
N MET A 51 -5.60 -12.47 -9.21
CA MET A 51 -6.78 -11.96 -8.53
C MET A 51 -7.99 -12.12 -9.44
N GLU A 52 -8.88 -13.06 -9.10
CA GLU A 52 -10.16 -13.18 -9.77
C GLU A 52 -11.06 -12.03 -9.33
N MET A 53 -11.61 -11.29 -10.28
CA MET A 53 -12.38 -10.08 -9.97
C MET A 53 -13.81 -10.43 -9.54
N LYS A 54 -13.92 -10.98 -8.32
CA LYS A 54 -15.17 -11.45 -7.75
C LYS A 54 -15.10 -11.37 -6.23
N VAL A 55 -16.15 -10.85 -5.61
CA VAL A 55 -16.29 -10.84 -4.13
C VAL A 55 -16.27 -12.28 -3.62
N GLY A 56 -15.49 -12.52 -2.57
CA GLY A 56 -15.29 -13.84 -1.99
C GLY A 56 -14.13 -14.63 -2.59
N ALA A 57 -13.55 -14.17 -3.72
CA ALA A 57 -12.44 -14.86 -4.35
C ALA A 57 -11.18 -14.82 -3.47
N PRO A 58 -10.45 -15.95 -3.34
CA PRO A 58 -9.18 -15.95 -2.63
C PRO A 58 -8.08 -15.32 -3.47
N VAL A 59 -7.14 -14.66 -2.80
CA VAL A 59 -5.95 -14.10 -3.42
C VAL A 59 -4.75 -14.44 -2.53
N GLU A 60 -3.76 -15.13 -3.06
CA GLU A 60 -2.50 -15.31 -2.37
C GLU A 60 -1.55 -14.19 -2.78
N LEU A 61 -1.17 -13.33 -1.84
CA LEU A 61 -0.20 -12.28 -2.08
C LEU A 61 1.20 -12.81 -1.75
N VAL A 62 2.13 -12.59 -2.68
CA VAL A 62 3.51 -13.07 -2.57
C VAL A 62 4.44 -11.87 -2.63
N TRP A 63 5.00 -11.50 -1.48
CA TRP A 63 5.95 -10.39 -1.37
C TRP A 63 7.37 -10.86 -1.60
N ARG A 64 8.07 -10.15 -2.47
CA ARG A 64 9.52 -10.29 -2.67
C ARG A 64 10.10 -8.89 -2.66
N ASN A 65 10.19 -8.31 -1.47
CA ASN A 65 10.58 -6.92 -1.34
C ASN A 65 12.00 -6.61 -1.83
N ALA A 66 12.85 -7.63 -1.96
CA ALA A 66 14.14 -7.47 -2.59
C ALA A 66 14.02 -7.02 -4.06
N GLU A 67 12.96 -7.42 -4.77
CA GLU A 67 12.69 -6.97 -6.13
C GLU A 67 12.33 -5.48 -6.20
N LEU A 68 11.82 -4.92 -5.09
CA LEU A 68 11.47 -3.51 -4.97
C LEU A 68 12.64 -2.65 -4.50
N ASN A 69 13.73 -3.30 -4.10
CA ASN A 69 14.86 -2.66 -3.44
C ASN A 69 15.93 -2.25 -4.46
N ASN A 70 15.59 -1.29 -5.31
CA ASN A 70 16.47 -0.76 -6.33
C ASN A 70 16.55 0.77 -6.21
N PRO A 71 17.71 1.39 -5.90
CA PRO A 71 18.99 0.69 -5.69
C PRO A 71 18.99 -0.21 -4.45
N PRO A 72 19.87 -1.22 -4.39
CA PRO A 72 19.93 -2.13 -3.26
C PRO A 72 20.21 -1.42 -1.94
N SER A 73 19.56 -1.88 -0.89
CA SER A 73 19.77 -1.42 0.48
C SER A 73 19.72 -2.61 1.44
N HIS A 74 19.97 -2.37 2.70
CA HIS A 74 20.13 -3.44 3.67
C HIS A 74 18.78 -3.99 4.15
N ARG A 75 18.50 -5.23 3.79
CA ARG A 75 17.34 -5.95 4.34
C ARG A 75 17.58 -6.25 5.83
N PRO A 76 16.61 -5.93 6.72
CA PRO A 76 16.75 -6.31 8.13
C PRO A 76 16.93 -7.84 8.30
N PRO A 77 17.72 -8.27 9.30
CA PRO A 77 17.99 -9.71 9.49
C PRO A 77 16.74 -10.57 9.75
N ASP A 78 15.69 -9.97 10.32
CA ASP A 78 14.43 -10.64 10.62
C ASP A 78 13.42 -10.59 9.45
N ALA A 79 13.75 -9.92 8.36
CA ALA A 79 12.90 -9.87 7.18
C ALA A 79 13.16 -11.07 6.27
N SER A 80 12.11 -11.76 5.85
CA SER A 80 12.22 -12.90 4.94
C SER A 80 12.40 -12.44 3.49
N GLU A 81 13.01 -13.29 2.65
CA GLU A 81 13.16 -13.03 1.23
C GLU A 81 11.81 -13.09 0.51
N GLU A 82 10.94 -13.97 0.96
CA GLU A 82 9.60 -14.13 0.40
C GLU A 82 8.61 -14.26 1.55
N HIS A 83 7.49 -13.57 1.41
CA HIS A 83 6.39 -13.64 2.37
C HIS A 83 5.09 -13.88 1.60
N ARG A 84 4.26 -14.78 2.11
CA ARG A 84 2.98 -15.13 1.50
C ARG A 84 1.84 -14.92 2.47
N MET A 85 0.72 -14.41 1.95
CA MET A 85 -0.48 -14.22 2.76
C MET A 85 -1.71 -14.48 1.90
N GLU A 86 -2.63 -15.30 2.41
CA GLU A 86 -3.91 -15.52 1.75
C GLU A 86 -4.90 -14.44 2.18
N CYS A 87 -5.55 -13.85 1.19
CA CYS A 87 -6.57 -12.82 1.37
C CYS A 87 -7.84 -13.20 0.61
N ARG A 88 -8.94 -12.51 0.90
CA ARG A 88 -10.18 -12.64 0.14
C ARG A 88 -10.68 -11.25 -0.23
N ILE A 89 -11.27 -11.13 -1.41
CA ILE A 89 -11.92 -9.90 -1.83
C ILE A 89 -13.21 -9.76 -1.05
N THR A 90 -13.39 -8.65 -0.34
CA THR A 90 -14.59 -8.36 0.45
C THR A 90 -15.48 -7.30 -0.19
N GLU A 91 -14.90 -6.38 -0.95
CA GLU A 91 -15.64 -5.40 -1.73
C GLU A 91 -14.97 -5.21 -3.08
N LEU A 92 -15.76 -4.99 -4.11
CA LEU A 92 -15.26 -4.80 -5.47
C LEU A 92 -16.21 -3.89 -6.24
N ASP A 93 -15.71 -2.71 -6.61
CA ASP A 93 -16.40 -1.74 -7.46
C ASP A 93 -15.39 -1.14 -8.45
N PRO A 94 -15.12 -1.83 -9.57
CA PRO A 94 -14.14 -1.35 -10.54
C PRO A 94 -14.59 -0.06 -11.24
N PRO A 95 -13.72 0.88 -11.48
CA PRO A 95 -12.31 0.96 -11.09
C PRO A 95 -12.10 1.80 -9.83
N ARG A 96 -13.06 1.86 -8.91
CA ARG A 96 -13.12 2.80 -7.80
C ARG A 96 -12.76 2.22 -6.44
N LYS A 97 -13.09 0.95 -6.20
CA LYS A 97 -12.87 0.37 -4.86
C LYS A 97 -12.53 -1.12 -4.92
N LEU A 98 -11.52 -1.47 -4.15
CA LEU A 98 -11.14 -2.86 -3.88
C LEU A 98 -10.87 -2.98 -2.38
N ALA A 99 -11.51 -3.94 -1.72
CA ALA A 99 -11.21 -4.27 -0.32
C ALA A 99 -10.90 -5.75 -0.19
N ILE A 100 -9.92 -6.05 0.63
CA ILE A 100 -9.45 -7.42 0.88
C ILE A 100 -9.29 -7.65 2.38
N THR A 101 -9.37 -8.91 2.82
CA THR A 101 -8.98 -9.27 4.17
C THR A 101 -7.46 -9.16 4.30
N TRP A 102 -6.98 -8.97 5.54
CA TRP A 102 -5.55 -8.87 5.83
C TRP A 102 -5.24 -9.59 7.14
N GLY A 103 -4.54 -10.71 7.02
CA GLY A 103 -4.29 -11.56 8.18
C GLY A 103 -5.58 -12.15 8.73
N ARG A 104 -5.60 -12.41 10.03
CA ARG A 104 -6.74 -13.07 10.67
C ARG A 104 -7.96 -12.17 10.86
N SER A 105 -7.74 -10.91 11.17
CA SER A 105 -8.83 -9.99 11.56
C SER A 105 -8.77 -8.64 10.87
N GLY A 106 -7.69 -8.35 10.15
CA GLY A 106 -7.51 -7.07 9.49
C GLY A 106 -8.23 -6.97 8.16
N GLY A 107 -8.27 -5.76 7.63
CA GLY A 107 -8.80 -5.49 6.31
C GLY A 107 -8.14 -4.27 5.71
N VAL A 108 -7.96 -4.28 4.39
CA VAL A 108 -7.39 -3.16 3.64
C VAL A 108 -8.33 -2.80 2.52
N SER A 109 -8.63 -1.51 2.38
CA SER A 109 -9.38 -1.00 1.25
C SER A 109 -8.56 0.01 0.46
N PHE A 110 -8.72 -0.05 -0.86
CA PHE A 110 -8.14 0.90 -1.81
C PHE A 110 -9.29 1.61 -2.49
N GLU A 111 -9.33 2.93 -2.39
CA GLU A 111 -10.33 3.75 -3.05
C GLU A 111 -9.64 4.70 -4.02
N LEU A 112 -10.19 4.79 -5.24
CA LEU A 112 -9.67 5.64 -6.29
C LEU A 112 -10.69 6.69 -6.68
N GLU A 113 -10.25 7.96 -6.73
CA GLU A 113 -11.08 9.07 -7.20
C GLU A 113 -10.32 9.87 -8.25
N PRO A 114 -10.99 10.21 -9.37
CA PRO A 114 -10.38 11.16 -10.31
C PRO A 114 -10.14 12.50 -9.63
N ALA A 115 -8.97 13.08 -9.88
CA ALA A 115 -8.59 14.39 -9.32
C ALA A 115 -7.88 15.20 -10.43
N GLY A 116 -8.68 15.76 -11.36
CA GLY A 116 -8.15 16.40 -12.57
C GLY A 116 -7.48 15.35 -13.46
N ASP A 117 -6.22 15.58 -13.83
CA ASP A 117 -5.43 14.65 -14.62
C ASP A 117 -4.82 13.53 -13.78
N ALA A 118 -5.01 13.59 -12.47
CA ALA A 118 -4.47 12.63 -11.53
C ALA A 118 -5.58 11.78 -10.93
N VAL A 119 -5.18 10.80 -10.14
CA VAL A 119 -6.06 9.92 -9.36
C VAL A 119 -5.63 10.00 -7.91
N LEU A 120 -6.58 10.22 -7.01
CA LEU A 120 -6.31 10.13 -5.57
C LEU A 120 -6.57 8.70 -5.11
N LEU A 121 -5.53 8.05 -4.65
CA LEU A 121 -5.61 6.73 -4.01
C LEU A 121 -5.69 6.92 -2.50
N THR A 122 -6.73 6.36 -1.88
CA THR A 122 -6.88 6.29 -0.44
C THR A 122 -6.80 4.84 0.01
N LEU A 123 -5.82 4.55 0.87
CA LEU A 123 -5.64 3.23 1.48
C LEU A 123 -6.05 3.33 2.94
N ILE A 124 -6.90 2.39 3.38
CA ILE A 124 -7.30 2.28 4.78
C ILE A 124 -7.03 0.87 5.25
N HIS A 125 -6.24 0.72 6.31
CA HIS A 125 -5.90 -0.56 6.92
C HIS A 125 -6.51 -0.60 8.33
N ARG A 126 -7.41 -1.54 8.56
CA ARG A 126 -8.20 -1.65 9.79
C ARG A 126 -7.74 -2.78 10.68
N ARG A 127 -8.02 -2.65 11.97
CA ARG A 127 -7.81 -3.69 12.98
C ARG A 127 -6.35 -4.11 13.11
N LEU A 128 -5.46 -3.12 13.24
CA LEU A 128 -4.06 -3.36 13.53
C LEU A 128 -3.94 -3.79 14.99
N PRO A 129 -3.32 -4.96 15.28
CA PRO A 129 -3.45 -5.58 16.60
C PRO A 129 -2.66 -4.89 17.71
N ASP A 130 -1.53 -4.29 17.39
CA ASP A 130 -0.64 -3.69 18.39
C ASP A 130 0.21 -2.58 17.77
N ARG A 131 0.93 -1.84 18.63
CA ARG A 131 1.76 -0.73 18.18
C ARG A 131 2.94 -1.18 17.31
N ALA A 132 3.58 -2.29 17.64
CA ALA A 132 4.70 -2.78 16.85
C ALA A 132 4.27 -3.09 15.42
N THR A 133 3.13 -3.75 15.24
CA THR A 133 2.55 -4.02 13.93
C THR A 133 2.14 -2.72 13.25
N LEU A 134 1.55 -1.79 13.97
CA LEU A 134 1.16 -0.49 13.41
C LEU A 134 2.35 0.25 12.80
N LEU A 135 3.49 0.28 13.50
CA LEU A 135 4.68 0.95 13.00
C LEU A 135 5.26 0.28 11.76
N LYS A 136 5.32 -1.05 11.76
CA LYS A 136 5.83 -1.82 10.62
C LYS A 136 4.93 -1.67 9.39
N VAL A 137 3.63 -1.75 9.59
CA VAL A 137 2.63 -1.65 8.53
C VAL A 137 2.60 -0.22 7.96
N SER A 138 2.65 0.78 8.83
CA SER A 138 2.67 2.18 8.38
C SER A 138 3.89 2.48 7.52
N ALA A 139 5.08 2.06 7.96
CA ALA A 139 6.30 2.20 7.19
C ALA A 139 6.25 1.38 5.89
N GLY A 140 5.70 0.17 5.95
CA GLY A 140 5.53 -0.71 4.80
C GLY A 140 4.63 -0.09 3.73
N TRP A 141 3.44 0.34 4.09
CA TRP A 141 2.53 0.99 3.15
C TRP A 141 3.12 2.27 2.57
N HIS A 142 3.75 3.08 3.41
CA HIS A 142 4.41 4.30 2.94
C HIS A 142 5.43 3.98 1.84
N MET A 143 6.32 3.01 2.07
CA MET A 143 7.32 2.63 1.07
C MET A 143 6.71 1.98 -0.17
N HIS A 144 5.76 1.06 0.00
CA HIS A 144 5.08 0.44 -1.14
C HIS A 144 4.39 1.48 -2.01
N LEU A 145 3.72 2.45 -1.41
CA LEU A 145 3.04 3.50 -2.16
C LEU A 145 4.03 4.48 -2.82
N ASP A 146 5.18 4.72 -2.21
CA ASP A 146 6.23 5.52 -2.84
C ASP A 146 6.80 4.80 -4.08
N VAL A 147 6.94 3.47 -3.99
CA VAL A 147 7.36 2.66 -5.15
C VAL A 147 6.29 2.72 -6.25
N LEU A 148 5.02 2.59 -5.88
CA LEU A 148 3.91 2.71 -6.84
C LEU A 148 3.94 4.07 -7.55
N ALA A 149 4.07 5.15 -6.79
CA ALA A 149 4.11 6.49 -7.36
C ALA A 149 5.29 6.66 -8.32
N ALA A 150 6.46 6.12 -7.98
CA ALA A 150 7.63 6.16 -8.85
C ALA A 150 7.40 5.36 -10.13
N ARG A 151 6.89 4.13 -10.01
CA ARG A 151 6.62 3.27 -11.18
C ARG A 151 5.58 3.91 -12.11
N ALA A 152 4.50 4.41 -11.54
CA ALA A 152 3.44 5.05 -12.32
C ALA A 152 3.90 6.33 -13.02
N SER A 153 4.90 7.01 -12.48
CA SER A 153 5.48 8.24 -13.03
C SER A 153 6.71 8.00 -13.92
N GLY A 154 7.13 6.75 -14.09
CA GLY A 154 8.32 6.41 -14.88
C GLY A 154 9.63 6.81 -14.20
N LEU A 155 9.62 6.96 -12.89
CA LEU A 155 10.79 7.32 -12.09
C LEU A 155 11.37 6.09 -11.40
N GLU A 156 12.64 6.18 -11.01
CA GLU A 156 13.29 5.12 -10.24
C GLU A 156 12.78 5.17 -8.79
N PRO A 157 12.34 4.02 -8.22
CA PRO A 157 11.88 4.00 -6.84
C PRO A 157 13.01 4.18 -5.84
N PRO A 158 12.69 4.71 -4.63
CA PRO A 158 13.70 4.85 -3.56
C PRO A 158 14.12 3.48 -3.00
N PRO A 159 15.28 3.39 -2.31
CA PRO A 159 15.71 2.16 -1.64
C PRO A 159 14.67 1.71 -0.61
N PHE A 160 14.11 0.52 -0.80
CA PHE A 160 12.98 0.06 0.01
C PHE A 160 13.34 -0.12 1.49
N TRP A 161 14.34 -0.94 1.78
CA TRP A 161 14.65 -1.31 3.16
C TRP A 161 15.20 -0.15 3.99
N ASP A 162 16.05 0.70 3.39
CA ASP A 162 16.56 1.87 4.09
C ASP A 162 15.44 2.86 4.41
N GLY A 163 14.53 3.07 3.47
CA GLY A 163 13.35 3.90 3.67
C GLY A 163 12.41 3.32 4.73
N TRP A 164 12.17 2.02 4.68
CA TRP A 164 11.32 1.35 5.65
C TRP A 164 11.86 1.48 7.08
N SER A 165 13.16 1.24 7.26
CA SER A 165 13.80 1.36 8.58
C SER A 165 13.73 2.78 9.13
N ARG A 166 13.98 3.77 8.29
CA ARG A 166 13.88 5.19 8.65
C ARG A 166 12.44 5.56 9.02
N LEU A 167 11.47 5.09 8.24
CA LEU A 167 10.06 5.43 8.43
C LEU A 167 9.47 4.80 9.69
N GLN A 168 9.92 3.62 10.12
CA GLN A 168 9.46 3.06 11.39
C GLN A 168 9.73 4.02 12.55
N LYS A 169 10.93 4.61 12.58
CA LYS A 169 11.31 5.59 13.61
C LYS A 169 10.49 6.86 13.48
N GLU A 170 10.24 7.32 12.26
CA GLU A 170 9.44 8.52 12.02
C GLU A 170 8.00 8.32 12.45
N TYR A 171 7.40 7.17 12.13
CA TYR A 171 6.04 6.87 12.55
C TYR A 171 5.92 6.69 14.07
N ASP A 172 6.96 6.18 14.73
CA ASP A 172 6.97 6.09 16.18
C ASP A 172 6.85 7.48 16.84
N ARG A 173 7.39 8.51 16.21
CA ARG A 173 7.27 9.90 16.68
C ARG A 173 5.94 10.54 16.30
N ARG A 174 5.36 10.19 15.15
CA ARG A 174 4.17 10.84 14.59
C ARG A 174 2.86 10.24 15.08
N LEU A 175 2.80 8.94 15.28
CA LEU A 175 1.56 8.28 15.68
C LEU A 175 1.40 8.32 17.20
N PRO A 176 0.16 8.51 17.69
CA PRO A 176 -0.08 8.55 19.14
C PRO A 176 0.33 7.25 19.83
N ALA A 177 0.78 7.38 21.07
CA ALA A 177 1.19 6.24 21.87
C ALA A 177 0.00 5.35 22.27
#